data_cd2ab78cfeb089211bfbeab3be0c7351
#
_entry.id   cd2ab78cfeb089211bfbeab3be0c7351
#
_cell.length_a   1.000
_cell.length_b   1.000
_cell.length_c   1.000
_cell.angle_alpha   90.00
_cell.angle_beta   90.00
_cell.angle_gamma   90.00
#
_symmetry.space_group_name_H-M   'P 1'
#
loop_
_entity.id
_entity.type
_entity.pdbx_description
1 polymer ?
#
loop_
_entity_poly.entity_id
_entity_poly.type
_entity_poly.pdbx_seq_one_letter_code
_entity_poly.pdbx_strand_id
1 'polypeptide(L)'
;WGNIWTACGTPFKRFLIKAEFDYVFTKFMGTRLHRHDGDGTLKQLKRDIIEKRRRTCLDCDEAREVWNAVQCESDRIESDETSCGYALMEVASQIGSKHPMHDHFADPCAWPRITKPDSQVVGFWRELWPSFVAELKAETQPAGLEKVAA
;
A
#
# COMPACT_ATOMS: atom_id res chain seq x y z
N TRP A 1 12.97 12.97 10.32
CA TRP A 1 13.23 12.20 9.10
C TRP A 1 14.70 12.28 8.77
N GLY A 2 15.37 11.18 8.64
CA GLY A 2 16.78 11.16 8.24
C GLY A 2 17.17 9.77 7.77
N ASN A 3 17.93 9.72 6.69
CA ASN A 3 18.56 8.52 6.23
C ASN A 3 19.97 8.83 5.73
N ILE A 4 20.87 7.85 5.83
CA ILE A 4 22.24 7.98 5.36
C ILE A 4 22.38 7.14 4.10
N TRP A 5 22.73 7.77 2.99
CA TRP A 5 23.19 7.08 1.79
C TRP A 5 24.70 6.90 1.85
N THR A 6 25.16 5.73 2.21
CA THR A 6 26.59 5.43 2.39
C THR A 6 27.36 5.27 1.09
N ALA A 7 26.69 4.93 -0.03
CA ALA A 7 27.29 4.83 -1.35
C ALA A 7 26.23 5.01 -2.44
N CYS A 8 26.34 6.06 -3.24
CA CYS A 8 25.44 6.33 -4.36
C CYS A 8 26.03 5.95 -5.73
N GLY A 9 27.32 5.56 -5.78
CA GLY A 9 28.02 5.20 -7.03
C GLY A 9 28.23 6.35 -8.02
N THR A 10 27.54 7.47 -7.82
CA THR A 10 27.61 8.71 -8.61
C THR A 10 27.54 9.92 -7.69
N PRO A 11 27.93 11.14 -8.14
CA PRO A 11 27.68 12.36 -7.37
C PRO A 11 26.21 12.44 -6.91
N PHE A 12 26.02 12.77 -5.63
CA PHE A 12 24.72 12.66 -4.95
C PHE A 12 23.58 13.38 -5.69
N LYS A 13 23.83 14.58 -6.23
CA LYS A 13 22.83 15.33 -7.02
C LYS A 13 22.38 14.54 -8.27
N ARG A 14 23.33 13.95 -8.99
CA ARG A 14 23.01 13.11 -10.18
C ARG A 14 22.23 11.85 -9.81
N PHE A 15 22.53 11.29 -8.65
CA PHE A 15 21.78 10.17 -8.12
C PHE A 15 20.32 10.57 -7.84
N LEU A 16 20.07 11.67 -7.13
CA LEU A 16 18.72 12.16 -6.82
C LEU A 16 17.88 12.47 -8.08
N ILE A 17 18.51 13.01 -9.12
CA ILE A 17 17.85 13.31 -10.40
C ILE A 17 17.27 12.06 -11.06
N LYS A 18 17.88 10.89 -10.85
CA LYS A 18 17.51 9.62 -11.45
C LYS A 18 16.76 8.69 -10.49
N ALA A 19 16.62 9.08 -9.24
CA ALA A 19 16.06 8.26 -8.21
C ALA A 19 14.55 8.04 -8.43
N GLU A 20 14.10 6.82 -8.22
CA GLU A 20 12.69 6.42 -8.35
C GLU A 20 11.95 6.58 -7.03
N PHE A 21 10.62 6.74 -7.11
CA PHE A 21 9.73 6.94 -5.96
C PHE A 21 9.97 5.90 -4.86
N ASP A 22 9.82 4.62 -5.20
CA ASP A 22 9.90 3.54 -4.20
C ASP A 22 11.26 3.51 -3.51
N TYR A 23 12.34 3.71 -4.27
CA TYR A 23 13.68 3.74 -3.70
C TYR A 23 13.86 4.89 -2.71
N VAL A 24 13.49 6.11 -3.12
CA VAL A 24 13.65 7.31 -2.28
C VAL A 24 12.83 7.18 -1.01
N PHE A 25 11.55 6.86 -1.14
CA PHE A 25 10.65 6.88 0.01
C PHE A 25 10.76 5.65 0.91
N THR A 26 11.15 4.49 0.38
CA THR A 26 11.54 3.37 1.26
C THR A 26 12.72 3.74 2.16
N LYS A 27 13.68 4.52 1.65
CA LYS A 27 14.80 5.01 2.46
C LYS A 27 14.39 6.05 3.49
N PHE A 28 13.48 6.97 3.16
CA PHE A 28 13.02 8.00 4.09
C PHE A 28 12.00 7.50 5.11
N MET A 29 11.08 6.67 4.68
CA MET A 29 9.91 6.27 5.46
C MET A 29 10.01 4.86 6.03
N GLY A 30 10.83 3.99 5.41
CA GLY A 30 10.90 2.59 5.77
C GLY A 30 9.51 1.92 5.66
N THR A 31 9.12 1.21 6.70
CA THR A 31 7.81 0.54 6.77
C THR A 31 6.60 1.49 6.78
N ARG A 32 6.83 2.79 7.05
CA ARG A 32 5.75 3.80 7.07
C ARG A 32 5.36 4.31 5.68
N LEU A 33 6.07 3.89 4.64
CA LEU A 33 5.74 4.27 3.26
C LEU A 33 4.36 3.77 2.84
N HIS A 34 4.01 2.58 3.27
CA HIS A 34 2.73 1.96 2.94
C HIS A 34 1.81 1.95 4.16
N ARG A 35 0.54 2.24 3.92
CA ARG A 35 -0.53 2.19 4.91
C ARG A 35 -1.56 1.15 4.51
N HIS A 36 -2.32 0.69 5.47
CA HIS A 36 -3.47 -0.17 5.23
C HIS A 36 -4.40 0.44 4.17
N ASP A 37 -4.76 -0.36 3.17
CA ASP A 37 -5.76 0.00 2.18
C ASP A 37 -7.05 -0.74 2.50
N GLY A 38 -7.86 -0.15 3.37
CA GLY A 38 -9.09 -0.76 3.86
C GLY A 38 -10.09 -1.04 2.74
N ASP A 39 -10.31 -0.08 1.82
CA ASP A 39 -11.18 -0.28 0.66
C ASP A 39 -10.67 -1.42 -0.24
N GLY A 40 -9.35 -1.47 -0.50
CA GLY A 40 -8.74 -2.57 -1.24
C GLY A 40 -8.90 -3.91 -0.53
N THR A 41 -8.73 -3.94 0.80
CA THR A 41 -8.90 -5.13 1.63
C THR A 41 -10.34 -5.63 1.60
N LEU A 42 -11.32 -4.76 1.81
CA LEU A 42 -12.74 -5.11 1.74
C LEU A 42 -13.14 -5.64 0.36
N LYS A 43 -12.66 -5.02 -0.71
CA LYS A 43 -12.87 -5.50 -2.08
C LYS A 43 -12.27 -6.88 -2.31
N GLN A 44 -11.08 -7.14 -1.78
CA GLN A 44 -10.45 -8.45 -1.91
C GLN A 44 -11.23 -9.53 -1.16
N LEU A 45 -11.63 -9.29 0.09
CA LEU A 45 -12.45 -10.22 0.86
C LEU A 45 -13.76 -10.58 0.12
N LYS A 46 -14.45 -9.58 -0.43
CA LYS A 46 -15.66 -9.81 -1.24
C LYS A 46 -15.38 -10.63 -2.50
N ARG A 47 -14.24 -10.42 -3.16
CA ARG A 47 -13.83 -11.25 -4.30
C ARG A 47 -13.57 -12.69 -3.89
N ASP A 48 -12.90 -12.91 -2.78
CA ASP A 48 -12.58 -14.25 -2.28
C ASP A 48 -13.85 -15.05 -1.97
N ILE A 49 -14.86 -14.42 -1.37
CA ILE A 49 -16.18 -15.04 -1.14
C ILE A 49 -16.83 -15.43 -2.47
N ILE A 50 -16.86 -14.52 -3.44
CA ILE A 50 -17.44 -14.77 -4.77
C ILE A 50 -16.70 -15.92 -5.48
N GLU A 51 -15.37 -15.92 -5.41
CA GLU A 51 -14.55 -16.95 -6.04
C GLU A 51 -14.76 -18.32 -5.41
N LYS A 52 -14.78 -18.41 -4.08
CA LYS A 52 -15.09 -19.65 -3.36
C LYS A 52 -16.51 -20.16 -3.68
N ARG A 53 -17.48 -19.25 -3.83
CA ARG A 53 -18.84 -19.60 -4.27
C ARG A 53 -18.86 -20.15 -5.70
N ARG A 54 -18.12 -19.54 -6.63
CA ARG A 54 -18.01 -20.00 -8.03
C ARG A 54 -17.33 -21.36 -8.15
N ARG A 55 -16.37 -21.65 -7.28
CA ARG A 55 -15.65 -22.93 -7.21
C ARG A 55 -16.44 -24.02 -6.45
N THR A 56 -17.67 -23.75 -6.07
CA THR A 56 -18.52 -24.67 -5.28
C THR A 56 -17.93 -25.05 -3.91
N CYS A 57 -16.99 -24.24 -3.40
CA CYS A 57 -16.46 -24.41 -2.05
C CYS A 57 -17.40 -23.85 -0.97
N LEU A 58 -18.37 -23.03 -1.36
CA LEU A 58 -19.43 -22.47 -0.53
C LEU A 58 -20.77 -22.69 -1.23
N ASP A 59 -21.80 -23.01 -0.47
CA ASP A 59 -23.16 -22.94 -0.97
C ASP A 59 -23.72 -21.49 -0.96
N CYS A 60 -24.99 -21.30 -1.33
CA CYS A 60 -25.59 -19.96 -1.40
C CYS A 60 -25.78 -19.34 -0.04
N ASP A 61 -26.12 -20.12 0.97
CA ASP A 61 -26.44 -19.64 2.31
C ASP A 61 -25.15 -19.36 3.08
N GLU A 62 -24.14 -20.23 2.98
CA GLU A 62 -22.79 -20.01 3.50
C GLU A 62 -22.16 -18.74 2.91
N ALA A 63 -22.24 -18.54 1.59
CA ALA A 63 -21.70 -17.35 0.94
C ALA A 63 -22.44 -16.07 1.39
N ARG A 64 -23.74 -16.15 1.64
CA ARG A 64 -24.55 -15.03 2.13
C ARG A 64 -24.22 -14.72 3.59
N GLU A 65 -24.04 -15.73 4.42
CA GLU A 65 -23.68 -15.59 5.83
C GLU A 65 -22.36 -14.82 5.98
N VAL A 66 -21.30 -15.31 5.33
CA VAL A 66 -19.99 -14.65 5.41
C VAL A 66 -20.00 -13.26 4.77
N TRP A 67 -20.75 -13.07 3.67
CA TRP A 67 -20.89 -11.75 3.05
C TRP A 67 -21.50 -10.73 4.02
N ASN A 68 -22.58 -11.13 4.70
CA ASN A 68 -23.26 -10.27 5.67
C ASN A 68 -22.35 -9.95 6.87
N ALA A 69 -21.62 -10.94 7.38
CA ALA A 69 -20.67 -10.72 8.46
C ALA A 69 -19.57 -9.72 8.06
N VAL A 70 -18.97 -9.86 6.87
CA VAL A 70 -17.99 -8.91 6.34
C VAL A 70 -18.61 -7.52 6.11
N GLN A 71 -19.87 -7.45 5.67
CA GLN A 71 -20.55 -6.18 5.45
C GLN A 71 -20.87 -5.46 6.77
N CYS A 72 -21.20 -6.18 7.83
CA CYS A 72 -21.40 -5.61 9.17
C CYS A 72 -20.11 -4.99 9.74
N GLU A 73 -18.95 -5.55 9.42
CA GLU A 73 -17.66 -5.09 9.90
C GLU A 73 -16.94 -4.14 8.93
N SER A 74 -17.60 -3.71 7.83
CA SER A 74 -16.96 -2.94 6.74
C SER A 74 -16.23 -1.70 7.23
N ASP A 75 -16.84 -0.88 8.08
CA ASP A 75 -16.25 0.37 8.56
C ASP A 75 -14.97 0.13 9.36
N ARG A 76 -14.93 -0.96 10.15
CA ARG A 76 -13.73 -1.35 10.91
C ARG A 76 -12.64 -1.93 10.02
N ILE A 77 -13.03 -2.70 8.99
CA ILE A 77 -12.10 -3.24 7.98
C ILE A 77 -11.45 -2.09 7.20
N GLU A 78 -12.20 -1.03 6.89
CA GLU A 78 -11.71 0.12 6.12
C GLU A 78 -10.88 1.11 6.94
N SER A 79 -10.93 1.08 8.26
CA SER A 79 -10.35 2.09 9.14
C SER A 79 -8.81 2.01 9.19
N ASP A 80 -8.25 1.05 9.88
CA ASP A 80 -6.81 0.85 10.07
C ASP A 80 -6.47 -0.65 10.22
N GLU A 81 -5.17 -0.98 10.15
CA GLU A 81 -4.71 -2.38 10.18
C GLU A 81 -5.12 -3.11 11.46
N THR A 82 -5.09 -2.44 12.60
CA THR A 82 -5.44 -3.05 13.90
C THR A 82 -6.93 -3.31 14.00
N SER A 83 -7.75 -2.30 13.65
CA SER A 83 -9.20 -2.41 13.62
C SER A 83 -9.67 -3.45 12.62
N CYS A 84 -9.04 -3.51 11.45
CA CYS A 84 -9.28 -4.55 10.44
C CYS A 84 -9.02 -5.94 11.02
N GLY A 85 -7.89 -6.15 11.72
CA GLY A 85 -7.58 -7.42 12.35
C GLY A 85 -8.66 -7.87 13.34
N TYR A 86 -9.11 -6.99 14.22
CA TYR A 86 -10.22 -7.30 15.13
C TYR A 86 -11.54 -7.59 14.42
N ALA A 87 -11.84 -6.83 13.36
CA ALA A 87 -13.04 -7.05 12.57
C ALA A 87 -13.05 -8.43 11.89
N LEU A 88 -11.91 -8.89 11.36
CA LEU A 88 -11.80 -10.21 10.73
C LEU A 88 -11.95 -11.35 11.76
N MET A 89 -11.42 -11.20 12.96
CA MET A 89 -11.67 -12.14 14.05
C MET A 89 -13.14 -12.17 14.45
N GLU A 90 -13.82 -11.03 14.46
CA GLU A 90 -15.26 -10.93 14.74
C GLU A 90 -16.06 -11.62 13.65
N VAL A 91 -15.71 -11.46 12.35
CA VAL A 91 -16.31 -12.20 11.25
C VAL A 91 -16.17 -13.70 11.48
N ALA A 92 -14.98 -14.21 11.86
CA ALA A 92 -14.76 -15.62 12.19
C ALA A 92 -15.71 -16.10 13.30
N SER A 93 -15.87 -15.28 14.34
CA SER A 93 -16.75 -15.58 15.47
C SER A 93 -18.24 -15.67 15.03
N GLN A 94 -18.68 -14.73 14.18
CA GLN A 94 -20.06 -14.66 13.70
C GLN A 94 -20.45 -15.86 12.83
N ILE A 95 -19.56 -16.26 11.90
CA ILE A 95 -19.84 -17.42 11.03
C ILE A 95 -19.63 -18.78 11.74
N GLY A 96 -18.91 -18.79 12.85
CA GLY A 96 -18.67 -19.96 13.67
C GLY A 96 -17.67 -20.99 13.08
N SER A 97 -17.15 -21.85 13.94
CA SER A 97 -16.03 -22.75 13.64
C SER A 97 -16.33 -23.87 12.61
N LYS A 98 -17.59 -24.10 12.30
CA LYS A 98 -17.98 -25.10 11.28
C LYS A 98 -18.09 -24.51 9.87
N HIS A 99 -18.05 -23.19 9.73
CA HIS A 99 -18.16 -22.55 8.43
C HIS A 99 -16.90 -22.78 7.59
N PRO A 100 -17.00 -23.09 6.29
CA PRO A 100 -15.84 -23.39 5.43
C PRO A 100 -14.81 -22.25 5.33
N MET A 101 -15.21 -21.02 5.60
CA MET A 101 -14.31 -19.84 5.62
C MET A 101 -13.83 -19.44 7.02
N HIS A 102 -14.19 -20.18 8.07
CA HIS A 102 -13.78 -19.83 9.44
C HIS A 102 -12.27 -19.62 9.53
N ASP A 103 -11.46 -20.60 9.12
CA ASP A 103 -10.00 -20.54 9.24
C ASP A 103 -9.39 -19.41 8.40
N HIS A 104 -10.02 -19.03 7.29
CA HIS A 104 -9.60 -17.88 6.49
C HIS A 104 -9.68 -16.56 7.26
N PHE A 105 -10.65 -16.42 8.17
CA PHE A 105 -10.81 -15.23 9.00
C PHE A 105 -10.16 -15.37 10.39
N ALA A 106 -10.06 -16.59 10.92
CA ALA A 106 -9.45 -16.85 12.22
C ALA A 106 -7.91 -16.83 12.19
N ASP A 107 -7.30 -17.12 11.03
CA ASP A 107 -5.84 -17.13 10.87
C ASP A 107 -5.33 -15.77 10.33
N PRO A 108 -4.61 -14.97 11.15
CA PRO A 108 -4.03 -13.72 10.71
C PRO A 108 -3.07 -13.84 9.51
N CYS A 109 -2.48 -15.02 9.28
CA CYS A 109 -1.59 -15.25 8.15
C CYS A 109 -2.34 -15.40 6.82
N ALA A 110 -3.63 -15.76 6.87
CA ALA A 110 -4.50 -15.88 5.70
C ALA A 110 -5.14 -14.55 5.25
N TRP A 111 -5.04 -13.49 6.06
CA TRP A 111 -5.68 -12.21 5.77
C TRP A 111 -5.05 -11.48 4.58
N PRO A 112 -5.86 -10.89 3.70
CA PRO A 112 -5.33 -10.04 2.63
C PRO A 112 -4.75 -8.76 3.23
N ARG A 113 -3.42 -8.61 3.14
CA ARG A 113 -2.73 -7.40 3.58
C ARG A 113 -2.56 -6.45 2.40
N ILE A 114 -3.63 -5.78 2.04
CA ILE A 114 -3.59 -4.79 0.97
C ILE A 114 -3.09 -3.46 1.54
N THR A 115 -2.03 -2.95 0.95
CA THR A 115 -1.46 -1.67 1.35
C THR A 115 -1.34 -0.73 0.16
N LYS A 116 -1.36 0.56 0.42
CA LYS A 116 -1.13 1.61 -0.56
C LYS A 116 -0.10 2.61 -0.05
N PRO A 117 0.64 3.28 -0.94
CA PRO A 117 1.54 4.35 -0.51
C PRO A 117 0.77 5.46 0.22
N ASP A 118 1.42 6.05 1.22
CA ASP A 118 0.86 7.20 1.94
C ASP A 118 0.55 8.35 0.97
N SER A 119 -0.67 8.87 1.04
CA SER A 119 -1.16 9.90 0.11
C SER A 119 -0.35 11.20 0.18
N GLN A 120 0.18 11.56 1.35
CA GLN A 120 1.03 12.75 1.50
C GLN A 120 2.37 12.56 0.78
N VAL A 121 2.92 11.34 0.85
CA VAL A 121 4.17 10.99 0.16
C VAL A 121 3.97 10.99 -1.34
N VAL A 122 2.85 10.44 -1.82
CA VAL A 122 2.48 10.47 -3.25
C VAL A 122 2.26 11.91 -3.72
N GLY A 123 1.57 12.73 -2.92
CA GLY A 123 1.37 14.16 -3.22
C GLY A 123 2.69 14.91 -3.30
N PHE A 124 3.59 14.72 -2.33
CA PHE A 124 4.93 15.32 -2.36
C PHE A 124 5.70 14.94 -3.63
N TRP A 125 5.71 13.65 -3.99
CA TRP A 125 6.40 13.17 -5.19
C TRP A 125 5.84 13.78 -6.47
N ARG A 126 4.53 13.91 -6.57
CA ARG A 126 3.87 14.44 -7.75
C ARG A 126 4.06 15.94 -7.91
N GLU A 127 3.92 16.68 -6.82
CA GLU A 127 3.81 18.14 -6.86
C GLU A 127 5.16 18.85 -6.61
N LEU A 128 5.97 18.33 -5.67
CA LEU A 128 7.19 19.01 -5.22
C LEU A 128 8.48 18.38 -5.78
N TRP A 129 8.53 17.06 -5.93
CA TRP A 129 9.73 16.38 -6.40
C TRP A 129 10.19 16.82 -7.79
N PRO A 130 9.30 17.04 -8.80
CA PRO A 130 9.72 17.52 -10.12
C PRO A 130 10.42 18.88 -10.09
N SER A 131 9.91 19.82 -9.28
CA SER A 131 10.53 21.15 -9.11
C SER A 131 11.90 21.04 -8.48
N PHE A 132 12.03 20.23 -7.41
CA PHE A 132 13.33 19.95 -6.77
C PHE A 132 14.33 19.33 -7.76
N VAL A 133 13.91 18.36 -8.58
CA VAL A 133 14.76 17.76 -9.60
C VAL A 133 15.15 18.75 -10.69
N ALA A 134 14.26 19.68 -11.06
CA ALA A 134 14.55 20.71 -12.04
C ALA A 134 15.70 21.65 -11.53
N GLU A 135 15.63 22.08 -10.27
CA GLU A 135 16.70 22.88 -9.64
C GLU A 135 18.03 22.11 -9.60
N LEU A 136 18.00 20.84 -9.19
CA LEU A 136 19.21 20.01 -9.19
C LEU A 136 19.83 19.88 -10.58
N LYS A 137 19.01 19.76 -11.62
CA LYS A 137 19.49 19.72 -13.02
C LYS A 137 20.13 21.04 -13.43
N ALA A 138 19.51 22.17 -13.08
CA ALA A 138 20.05 23.50 -13.37
C ALA A 138 21.44 23.69 -12.72
N GLU A 139 21.58 23.29 -11.46
CA GLU A 139 22.88 23.38 -10.75
C GLU A 139 23.96 22.41 -11.27
N THR A 140 23.57 21.30 -11.87
CA THR A 140 24.51 20.27 -12.37
C THR A 140 24.88 20.46 -13.84
N GLN A 141 24.18 21.32 -14.58
CA GLN A 141 24.61 21.73 -15.91
C GLN A 141 25.84 22.64 -15.78
N PRO A 142 26.95 22.36 -16.48
CA PRO A 142 28.04 23.29 -16.51
C PRO A 142 27.51 24.62 -17.07
N ALA A 143 27.75 25.70 -16.35
CA ALA A 143 27.51 27.07 -16.85
C ALA A 143 28.06 27.14 -18.27
N GLY A 144 27.16 27.39 -19.23
CA GLY A 144 27.47 27.29 -20.66
C GLY A 144 28.78 28.08 -20.92
N LEU A 145 29.69 27.46 -21.64
CA LEU A 145 30.70 28.16 -22.41
C LEU A 145 29.92 29.16 -23.27
N GLU A 146 29.82 30.40 -22.83
CA GLU A 146 29.52 31.51 -23.72
C GLU A 146 30.45 31.33 -24.93
N LYS A 147 29.86 31.06 -26.09
CA LYS A 147 30.58 31.15 -27.33
C LYS A 147 31.11 32.56 -27.44
N VAL A 148 32.36 32.76 -27.06
CA VAL A 148 33.13 33.90 -27.49
C VAL A 148 33.26 33.68 -29.02
N ALA A 149 32.31 34.29 -29.75
CA ALA A 149 32.44 34.50 -31.17
C ALA A 149 33.44 35.63 -31.34
N ALA A 150 34.63 35.24 -31.80
CA ALA A 150 35.58 36.16 -32.40
C ALA A 150 35.13 36.50 -33.83
#